data_3396100b6851b73e8a8e3971bf0d1128
#
_entry.id   3396100b6851b73e8a8e3971bf0d1128
#
_cell.length_a   1.000
_cell.length_b   1.000
_cell.length_c   1.000
_cell.angle_alpha   90.00
_cell.angle_beta   90.00
_cell.angle_gamma   90.00
#
_symmetry.space_group_name_H-M   'P 1'
#
loop_
_entity.id
_entity.type
_entity.pdbx_description
1 polymer ?
#
loop_
_entity_poly.entity_id
_entity_poly.type
_entity_poly.pdbx_seq_one_letter_code
_entity_poly.pdbx_strand_id
1 'polypeptide(L)'
;MQGDFGAFIAQKRIEKDVKLKPIAEKLGVSVTYLSDIIKGRRNPPDKEGLDALAEALHLSEAERDEMFDLAGRERSQVSPDLPEYIMDENLPNARAVLRRARNQGLGDDFWQEVNRIIDKRTEDD
;
A
#
# COMPACT_ATOMS: atom_id res chain seq x y z
N MET A 1 -2.35 -16.20 -14.05
CA MET A 1 -1.61 -15.02 -14.55
C MET A 1 -1.21 -14.14 -13.38
N GLN A 2 0.07 -13.76 -13.31
CA GLN A 2 0.57 -12.93 -12.21
C GLN A 2 0.15 -11.48 -12.44
N GLY A 3 -0.47 -10.87 -11.43
CA GLY A 3 -0.81 -9.46 -11.45
C GLY A 3 0.35 -8.58 -11.00
N ASP A 4 0.14 -7.26 -11.03
CA ASP A 4 1.18 -6.27 -10.65
C ASP A 4 1.61 -6.41 -9.20
N PHE A 5 0.68 -6.70 -8.29
CA PHE A 5 1.01 -6.93 -6.88
C PHE A 5 1.94 -8.13 -6.72
N GLY A 6 1.58 -9.28 -7.34
CA GLY A 6 2.40 -10.47 -7.26
C GLY A 6 3.78 -10.28 -7.89
N ALA A 7 3.85 -9.59 -9.02
CA ALA A 7 5.11 -9.28 -9.68
C ALA A 7 6.01 -8.41 -8.78
N PHE A 8 5.41 -7.42 -8.10
CA PHE A 8 6.12 -6.57 -7.15
C PHE A 8 6.73 -7.41 -6.01
N ILE A 9 5.92 -8.28 -5.41
CA ILE A 9 6.39 -9.12 -4.30
C ILE A 9 7.53 -10.05 -4.76
N ALA A 10 7.36 -10.68 -5.93
CA ALA A 10 8.38 -11.56 -6.49
C ALA A 10 9.70 -10.82 -6.71
N GLN A 11 9.64 -9.61 -7.25
CA GLN A 11 10.81 -8.78 -7.49
C GLN A 11 11.49 -8.36 -6.19
N LYS A 12 10.72 -7.88 -5.21
CA LYS A 12 11.27 -7.42 -3.93
C LYS A 12 11.90 -8.57 -3.15
N ARG A 13 11.30 -9.74 -3.19
CA ARG A 13 11.85 -10.92 -2.55
C ARG A 13 13.26 -11.25 -3.09
N ILE A 14 13.40 -11.17 -4.41
CA ILE A 14 14.69 -11.42 -5.06
C ILE A 14 15.70 -10.32 -4.72
N GLU A 15 15.30 -9.06 -4.84
CA GLU A 15 16.17 -7.91 -4.53
C GLU A 15 16.67 -7.93 -3.08
N LYS A 16 15.83 -8.32 -2.15
CA LYS A 16 16.15 -8.33 -0.72
C LYS A 16 16.69 -9.69 -0.24
N ASP A 17 16.77 -10.66 -1.15
CA ASP A 17 17.24 -12.02 -0.86
C ASP A 17 16.47 -12.66 0.28
N VAL A 18 15.14 -12.61 0.22
CA VAL A 18 14.26 -13.19 1.23
C VAL A 18 13.54 -14.39 0.64
N LYS A 19 13.62 -15.52 1.32
CA LYS A 19 12.98 -16.77 0.89
C LYS A 19 11.50 -16.76 1.25
N LEU A 20 10.72 -17.62 0.56
CA LEU A 20 9.28 -17.69 0.77
C LEU A 20 8.91 -18.16 2.18
N LYS A 21 9.66 -19.10 2.74
CA LYS A 21 9.32 -19.70 4.05
C LYS A 21 9.28 -18.66 5.18
N PRO A 22 10.32 -17.82 5.36
CA PRO A 22 10.25 -16.78 6.40
C PRO A 22 9.09 -15.81 6.22
N ILE A 23 8.76 -15.47 4.96
CA ILE A 23 7.62 -14.59 4.67
C ILE A 23 6.31 -15.27 5.09
N ALA A 24 6.13 -16.52 4.69
CA ALA A 24 4.93 -17.30 5.02
C ALA A 24 4.75 -17.42 6.53
N GLU A 25 5.84 -17.69 7.25
CA GLU A 25 5.83 -17.76 8.71
C GLU A 25 5.39 -16.43 9.34
N LYS A 26 5.90 -15.32 8.84
CA LYS A 26 5.55 -13.98 9.34
C LYS A 26 4.06 -13.68 9.12
N LEU A 27 3.51 -14.12 7.99
CA LEU A 27 2.09 -13.93 7.68
C LEU A 27 1.18 -14.96 8.34
N GLY A 28 1.74 -16.03 8.90
CA GLY A 28 0.95 -17.10 9.50
C GLY A 28 0.22 -17.97 8.47
N VAL A 29 0.80 -18.12 7.28
CA VAL A 29 0.22 -18.92 6.18
C VAL A 29 1.22 -19.95 5.69
N SER A 30 0.73 -20.92 4.89
CA SER A 30 1.62 -21.91 4.27
C SER A 30 2.39 -21.28 3.10
N VAL A 31 3.51 -21.89 2.73
CA VAL A 31 4.28 -21.48 1.55
C VAL A 31 3.41 -21.59 0.28
N THR A 32 2.59 -22.62 0.19
CA THR A 32 1.67 -22.82 -0.95
C THR A 32 0.65 -21.67 -1.04
N TYR A 33 0.08 -21.28 0.10
CA TYR A 33 -0.87 -20.15 0.13
C TYR A 33 -0.19 -18.85 -0.31
N LEU A 34 1.01 -18.58 0.21
CA LEU A 34 1.77 -17.39 -0.19
C LEU A 34 2.10 -17.42 -1.68
N SER A 35 2.51 -18.58 -2.19
CA SER A 35 2.79 -18.74 -3.63
C SER A 35 1.55 -18.43 -4.47
N ASP A 36 0.38 -18.85 -4.04
CA ASP A 36 -0.87 -18.57 -4.75
C ASP A 36 -1.19 -17.07 -4.77
N ILE A 37 -0.92 -16.36 -3.68
CA ILE A 37 -1.07 -14.89 -3.65
C ILE A 37 -0.14 -14.25 -4.67
N ILE A 38 1.12 -14.64 -4.70
CA ILE A 38 2.13 -14.09 -5.61
C ILE A 38 1.77 -14.37 -7.07
N LYS A 39 1.23 -15.56 -7.36
CA LYS A 39 0.82 -15.95 -8.71
C LYS A 39 -0.52 -15.35 -9.16
N GLY A 40 -1.19 -14.62 -8.27
CA GLY A 40 -2.46 -13.99 -8.60
C GLY A 40 -3.67 -14.91 -8.50
N ARG A 41 -3.52 -16.10 -7.93
CA ARG A 41 -4.63 -17.04 -7.73
C ARG A 41 -5.51 -16.69 -6.55
N ARG A 42 -5.00 -15.84 -5.64
CA ARG A 42 -5.70 -15.32 -4.48
C ARG A 42 -5.49 -13.82 -4.42
N ASN A 43 -6.44 -13.12 -3.82
CA ASN A 43 -6.32 -11.68 -3.59
C ASN A 43 -5.12 -11.36 -2.71
N PRO A 44 -4.55 -10.13 -2.84
CA PRO A 44 -3.58 -9.65 -1.88
C PRO A 44 -4.11 -9.74 -0.45
N PRO A 45 -3.23 -9.84 0.57
CA PRO A 45 -3.66 -9.87 1.97
C PRO A 45 -4.38 -8.57 2.38
N ASP A 46 -5.03 -8.61 3.53
CA ASP A 46 -5.61 -7.41 4.14
C ASP A 46 -4.50 -6.52 4.74
N LYS A 47 -4.89 -5.42 5.39
CA LYS A 47 -3.92 -4.46 5.95
C LYS A 47 -2.91 -5.13 6.88
N GLU A 48 -3.37 -5.99 7.79
CA GLU A 48 -2.48 -6.66 8.74
C GLU A 48 -1.48 -7.58 8.00
N GLY A 49 -1.97 -8.31 7.02
CA GLY A 49 -1.11 -9.17 6.19
C GLY A 49 -0.11 -8.38 5.38
N LEU A 50 -0.53 -7.24 4.83
CA LEU A 50 0.36 -6.34 4.08
C LEU A 50 1.43 -5.72 4.99
N ASP A 51 1.06 -5.31 6.21
CA ASP A 51 2.04 -4.81 7.18
C ASP A 51 3.10 -5.88 7.49
N ALA A 52 2.66 -7.12 7.72
CA ALA A 52 3.57 -8.23 7.97
C ALA A 52 4.48 -8.51 6.77
N LEU A 53 3.92 -8.41 5.56
CA LEU A 53 4.67 -8.61 4.32
C LEU A 53 5.73 -7.53 4.13
N ALA A 54 5.38 -6.27 4.38
CA ALA A 54 6.33 -5.16 4.31
C ALA A 54 7.49 -5.34 5.28
N GLU A 55 7.19 -5.79 6.50
CA GLU A 55 8.20 -6.05 7.52
C GLU A 55 9.10 -7.22 7.12
N ALA A 56 8.51 -8.32 6.64
CA ALA A 56 9.27 -9.49 6.21
C ALA A 56 10.21 -9.19 5.05
N LEU A 57 9.82 -8.31 4.15
CA LEU A 57 10.59 -7.91 2.98
C LEU A 57 11.50 -6.71 3.24
N HIS A 58 11.48 -6.14 4.45
CA HIS A 58 12.28 -4.96 4.78
C HIS A 58 12.06 -3.79 3.81
N LEU A 59 10.80 -3.55 3.45
CA LEU A 59 10.46 -2.50 2.49
C LEU A 59 10.70 -1.11 3.09
N SER A 60 11.19 -0.20 2.26
CA SER A 60 11.25 1.22 2.59
C SER A 60 9.83 1.80 2.64
N GLU A 61 9.69 3.01 3.17
CA GLU A 61 8.39 3.69 3.20
C GLU A 61 7.80 3.82 1.79
N ALA A 62 8.62 4.24 0.82
CA ALA A 62 8.16 4.38 -0.56
C ALA A 62 7.76 3.04 -1.18
N GLU A 63 8.51 1.99 -0.93
CA GLU A 63 8.19 0.64 -1.43
C GLU A 63 6.91 0.11 -0.77
N ARG A 64 6.73 0.39 0.52
CA ARG A 64 5.53 0.00 1.25
C ARG A 64 4.29 0.69 0.67
N ASP A 65 4.39 2.01 0.40
CA ASP A 65 3.30 2.77 -0.20
C ASP A 65 2.91 2.19 -1.55
N GLU A 66 3.91 1.88 -2.40
CA GLU A 66 3.67 1.27 -3.71
C GLU A 66 2.96 -0.08 -3.57
N MET A 67 3.41 -0.92 -2.63
CA MET A 67 2.79 -2.23 -2.39
C MET A 67 1.31 -2.09 -1.98
N PHE A 68 1.01 -1.17 -1.07
CA PHE A 68 -0.37 -0.94 -0.63
C PHE A 68 -1.26 -0.45 -1.79
N ASP A 69 -0.74 0.45 -2.62
CA ASP A 69 -1.48 0.94 -3.78
C ASP A 69 -1.76 -0.18 -4.79
N LEU A 70 -0.77 -1.04 -5.04
CA LEU A 70 -0.95 -2.19 -5.94
C LEU A 70 -1.99 -3.16 -5.39
N ALA A 71 -1.96 -3.41 -4.08
CA ALA A 71 -2.94 -4.30 -3.45
C ALA A 71 -4.37 -3.75 -3.57
N GLY A 72 -4.53 -2.45 -3.33
CA GLY A 72 -5.84 -1.80 -3.47
C GLY A 72 -6.34 -1.83 -4.90
N ARG A 73 -5.46 -1.54 -5.85
CA ARG A 73 -5.80 -1.55 -7.28
C ARG A 73 -6.25 -2.93 -7.75
N GLU A 74 -5.54 -3.98 -7.31
CA GLU A 74 -5.87 -5.35 -7.72
C GLU A 74 -7.23 -5.80 -7.17
N ARG A 75 -7.63 -5.31 -6.00
CA ARG A 75 -8.96 -5.57 -5.42
C ARG A 75 -10.03 -4.59 -5.91
N SER A 76 -9.67 -3.61 -6.73
CA SER A 76 -10.55 -2.49 -7.13
C SER A 76 -11.10 -1.74 -5.91
N GLN A 77 -10.24 -1.52 -4.94
CA GLN A 77 -10.57 -0.86 -3.68
C GLN A 77 -9.54 0.23 -3.38
N VAL A 78 -9.85 1.04 -2.37
CA VAL A 78 -8.89 2.00 -1.85
C VAL A 78 -7.70 1.26 -1.25
N SER A 79 -6.50 1.85 -1.37
CA SER A 79 -5.30 1.34 -0.73
C SER A 79 -5.59 1.05 0.75
N PRO A 80 -5.34 -0.18 1.26
CA PRO A 80 -5.85 -0.59 2.56
C PRO A 80 -5.31 0.16 3.78
N ASP A 81 -4.24 0.93 3.61
CA ASP A 81 -3.66 1.74 4.70
C ASP A 81 -4.34 3.10 4.88
N LEU A 82 -5.19 3.53 3.91
CA LEU A 82 -5.78 4.87 3.93
C LEU A 82 -7.15 4.98 4.60
N PRO A 83 -8.05 3.96 4.49
CA PRO A 83 -9.43 4.15 4.96
C PRO A 83 -9.54 4.54 6.44
N GLU A 84 -8.75 3.95 7.31
CA GLU A 84 -8.78 4.26 8.74
C GLU A 84 -8.50 5.75 8.99
N TYR A 85 -7.49 6.28 8.32
CA TYR A 85 -7.14 7.69 8.45
C TYR A 85 -8.21 8.60 7.83
N ILE A 86 -8.62 8.29 6.61
CA ILE A 86 -9.60 9.11 5.88
C ILE A 86 -10.94 9.15 6.62
N MET A 87 -11.33 8.05 7.26
CA MET A 87 -12.62 7.93 7.93
C MET A 87 -12.57 8.33 9.41
N ASP A 88 -11.44 8.81 9.90
CA ASP A 88 -11.33 9.31 11.26
C ASP A 88 -12.36 10.43 11.48
N GLU A 89 -13.20 10.30 12.51
CA GLU A 89 -14.26 11.27 12.80
C GLU A 89 -13.70 12.66 13.13
N ASN A 90 -12.45 12.74 13.56
CA ASN A 90 -11.77 13.99 13.88
C ASN A 90 -11.18 14.71 12.66
N LEU A 91 -11.33 14.12 11.47
CA LEU A 91 -10.75 14.65 10.23
C LEU A 91 -11.81 14.90 9.15
N PRO A 92 -12.93 15.60 9.45
CA PRO A 92 -13.94 15.84 8.43
C PRO A 92 -13.43 16.71 7.26
N ASN A 93 -12.48 17.59 7.52
CA ASN A 93 -11.92 18.44 6.47
C ASN A 93 -11.12 17.66 5.44
N ALA A 94 -10.45 16.58 5.82
CA ALA A 94 -9.73 15.74 4.88
C ALA A 94 -10.70 15.17 3.83
N ARG A 95 -11.82 14.62 4.28
CA ARG A 95 -12.83 14.09 3.35
C ARG A 95 -13.46 15.18 2.50
N ALA A 96 -13.75 16.32 3.09
CA ALA A 96 -14.32 17.46 2.36
C ALA A 96 -13.40 17.93 1.24
N VAL A 97 -12.11 18.05 1.52
CA VAL A 97 -11.11 18.48 0.52
C VAL A 97 -11.00 17.46 -0.61
N LEU A 98 -10.98 16.16 -0.29
CA LEU A 98 -10.93 15.12 -1.32
C LEU A 98 -12.14 15.21 -2.26
N ARG A 99 -13.34 15.42 -1.71
CA ARG A 99 -14.56 15.56 -2.54
C ARG A 99 -14.52 16.81 -3.40
N ARG A 100 -14.07 17.93 -2.84
CA ARG A 100 -13.95 19.19 -3.59
C ARG A 100 -12.94 19.06 -4.74
N ALA A 101 -11.80 18.46 -4.47
CA ALA A 101 -10.79 18.24 -5.49
C ALA A 101 -11.34 17.36 -6.62
N ARG A 102 -12.03 16.28 -6.28
CA ARG A 102 -12.69 15.42 -7.26
C ARG A 102 -13.70 16.18 -8.10
N ASN A 103 -14.58 16.95 -7.44
CA ASN A 103 -15.66 17.65 -8.12
C ASN A 103 -15.16 18.75 -9.04
N GLN A 104 -14.02 19.36 -8.73
CA GLN A 104 -13.40 20.40 -9.55
C GLN A 104 -12.40 19.83 -10.56
N GLY A 105 -12.22 18.51 -10.59
CA GLY A 105 -11.32 17.85 -11.55
C GLY A 105 -9.85 18.17 -11.32
N LEU A 106 -9.45 18.43 -10.07
CA LEU A 106 -8.05 18.72 -9.76
C LEU A 106 -7.21 17.46 -9.90
N GLY A 107 -6.07 17.58 -10.58
CA GLY A 107 -5.18 16.49 -10.85
C GLY A 107 -3.98 16.41 -9.90
N ASP A 108 -3.00 15.61 -10.28
CA ASP A 108 -1.84 15.33 -9.45
C ASP A 108 -1.00 16.58 -9.15
N ASP A 109 -1.01 17.56 -10.04
CA ASP A 109 -0.31 18.84 -9.83
C ASP A 109 -0.80 19.54 -8.56
N PHE A 110 -2.11 19.51 -8.31
CA PHE A 110 -2.68 20.03 -7.05
C PHE A 110 -2.14 19.26 -5.85
N TRP A 111 -2.11 17.93 -5.93
CA TRP A 111 -1.63 17.11 -4.83
C TRP A 111 -0.14 17.26 -4.58
N GLN A 112 0.64 17.56 -5.61
CA GLN A 112 2.05 17.92 -5.45
C GLN A 112 2.20 19.22 -4.65
N GLU A 113 1.30 20.19 -4.85
CA GLU A 113 1.28 21.41 -4.03
C GLU A 113 0.97 21.09 -2.58
N VAL A 114 0.03 20.20 -2.33
CA VAL A 114 -0.30 19.74 -0.97
C VAL A 114 0.92 19.09 -0.31
N ASN A 115 1.66 18.26 -1.05
CA ASN A 115 2.91 17.67 -0.55
C ASN A 115 3.91 18.75 -0.13
N ARG A 116 4.04 19.82 -0.91
CA ARG A 116 4.94 20.92 -0.57
C ARG A 116 4.52 21.64 0.71
N ILE A 117 3.22 21.76 0.95
CA ILE A 117 2.70 22.33 2.19
C ILE A 117 3.09 21.46 3.39
N ILE A 118 3.00 20.15 3.25
CA ILE A 118 3.39 19.20 4.30
C ILE A 118 4.89 19.33 4.59
N ASP A 119 5.71 19.34 3.53
CA ASP A 119 7.17 19.48 3.67
C ASP A 119 7.54 20.75 4.43
N LYS A 120 6.89 21.86 4.07
CA LYS A 120 7.13 23.15 4.70
C LYS A 120 6.77 23.13 6.19
N ARG A 121 5.66 22.48 6.55
CA ARG A 121 5.25 22.37 7.96
C ARG A 121 6.23 21.54 8.77
N THR A 122 6.74 20.46 8.20
CA THR A 122 7.69 19.59 8.91
C THR A 122 9.05 20.24 9.06
N GLU A 123 9.44 21.11 8.14
CA GLU A 123 10.69 21.89 8.23
C GLU A 123 10.65 22.93 9.37
N ASP A 124 9.46 23.48 9.64
CA ASP A 124 9.26 24.50 10.67
C ASP A 124 9.20 23.91 12.09
N ASP A 125 9.11 22.60 12.20
CA ASP A 125 9.14 21.90 13.47
C ASP A 125 10.58 21.51 13.84
#